data_769c60e5aeec20f6f14384b21a3ad679
#
_entry.id   769c60e5aeec20f6f14384b21a3ad679
#
_cell.length_a   1.000
_cell.length_b   1.000
_cell.length_c   1.000
_cell.angle_alpha   90.00
_cell.angle_beta   90.00
_cell.angle_gamma   90.00
#
_symmetry.space_group_name_H-M   'P 1'
#
loop_
_entity.id
_entity.type
_entity.pdbx_description
1 polymer ?
#
loop_
_entity_poly.entity_id
_entity_poly.type
_entity_poly.pdbx_seq_one_letter_code
_entity_poly.pdbx_strand_id
1 'polypeptide(L)'
;MKEIDWSSLSFGYMKTDYNVRCWYRNGAWGEIEVSSEETLNIHMAATCLHYGQEAFEGLKAYRCPDGKVRVFRMDENAARLQSSCRGIMMPELPTELFEAMVTKVIRLNERFIPPYESGASLYIRPLLIGTGAQVGVKPANEYLCVIFVSPVGPYFKGGFSANPYAITRKYDRAAPLGTGTYKVGGNYAASLCASHEAHAAGYSAEFYLDAREKKFIDECGAANFFGIKNNTYITPASSSILPSITNKSLIQLAEDLGLKVERRPIAEEELETFEEAGACGTAAVISPIQRIDDPEKGKSYVFSEDGKPGAISTMLYNKLRGVQYGIEPDVHGWTKVVIE
;
A
#
# COMPACT_ATOMS: atom_id res chain seq x y z
N MET A 1 -16.34 -23.51 -15.91
CA MET A 1 -15.67 -22.23 -15.59
C MET A 1 -14.28 -22.28 -16.19
N LYS A 2 -13.78 -21.18 -16.80
CA LYS A 2 -12.37 -21.17 -17.28
C LYS A 2 -11.45 -21.27 -16.06
N GLU A 3 -10.45 -22.13 -16.16
CA GLU A 3 -9.37 -22.24 -15.20
C GLU A 3 -8.57 -20.92 -15.19
N ILE A 4 -8.22 -20.42 -14.00
CA ILE A 4 -7.47 -19.18 -13.88
C ILE A 4 -6.00 -19.48 -14.13
N ASP A 5 -5.42 -18.83 -15.13
CA ASP A 5 -3.98 -18.87 -15.33
C ASP A 5 -3.26 -17.94 -14.34
N TRP A 6 -2.82 -18.52 -13.24
CA TRP A 6 -2.14 -17.78 -12.15
C TRP A 6 -0.80 -17.18 -12.58
N SER A 7 -0.17 -17.71 -13.62
CA SER A 7 1.14 -17.24 -14.11
C SER A 7 1.03 -15.95 -14.93
N SER A 8 -0.13 -15.70 -15.54
CA SER A 8 -0.40 -14.51 -16.36
C SER A 8 -0.88 -13.30 -15.58
N LEU A 9 -1.13 -13.45 -14.28
CA LEU A 9 -1.68 -12.37 -13.45
C LEU A 9 -0.74 -11.15 -13.42
N SER A 10 -1.33 -9.97 -13.55
CA SER A 10 -0.70 -8.68 -13.27
C SER A 10 -1.32 -8.07 -12.00
N PHE A 11 -0.86 -6.87 -11.60
CA PHE A 11 -1.52 -6.09 -10.57
C PHE A 11 -2.69 -5.30 -11.17
N GLY A 12 -3.70 -6.02 -11.69
CA GLY A 12 -4.86 -5.48 -12.38
C GLY A 12 -6.17 -5.97 -11.77
N TYR A 13 -7.28 -5.35 -12.18
CA TYR A 13 -8.60 -5.79 -11.76
C TYR A 13 -9.00 -7.07 -12.51
N MET A 14 -9.46 -8.07 -11.75
CA MET A 14 -10.14 -9.26 -12.26
C MET A 14 -11.48 -9.39 -11.54
N LYS A 15 -12.53 -9.63 -12.31
CA LYS A 15 -13.86 -9.91 -11.75
C LYS A 15 -13.83 -11.16 -10.89
N THR A 16 -14.40 -11.04 -9.68
CA THR A 16 -14.64 -12.14 -8.75
C THR A 16 -16.15 -12.34 -8.52
N ASP A 17 -16.55 -13.32 -7.71
CA ASP A 17 -17.96 -13.65 -7.59
C ASP A 17 -18.73 -12.62 -6.78
N TYR A 18 -18.13 -12.10 -5.69
CA TYR A 18 -18.84 -11.26 -4.74
C TYR A 18 -17.97 -10.11 -4.22
N ASN A 19 -18.64 -9.03 -3.88
CA ASN A 19 -18.15 -7.99 -3.00
C ASN A 19 -19.07 -7.87 -1.77
N VAL A 20 -18.60 -7.19 -0.73
CA VAL A 20 -19.41 -6.90 0.45
C VAL A 20 -19.55 -5.39 0.61
N ARG A 21 -20.71 -4.94 1.07
CA ARG A 21 -21.12 -3.55 1.22
C ARG A 21 -21.67 -3.32 2.62
N CYS A 22 -21.42 -2.13 3.15
CA CYS A 22 -22.01 -1.68 4.39
C CYS A 22 -22.29 -0.19 4.31
N TRP A 23 -23.53 0.21 4.55
CA TRP A 23 -23.97 1.60 4.50
C TRP A 23 -23.87 2.25 5.87
N TYR A 24 -23.46 3.51 5.87
CA TYR A 24 -23.61 4.40 7.02
C TYR A 24 -24.74 5.38 6.73
N ARG A 25 -25.83 5.26 7.48
CA ARG A 25 -27.05 6.07 7.35
C ARG A 25 -27.62 6.40 8.72
N ASN A 26 -28.21 7.57 8.88
CA ASN A 26 -28.84 7.98 10.13
C ASN A 26 -27.90 7.90 11.34
N GLY A 27 -26.60 8.15 11.13
CA GLY A 27 -25.60 8.13 12.19
C GLY A 27 -25.07 6.76 12.61
N ALA A 28 -25.39 5.69 11.89
CA ALA A 28 -24.97 4.33 12.23
C ALA A 28 -24.59 3.50 11.00
N TRP A 29 -23.67 2.53 11.21
CA TRP A 29 -23.37 1.47 10.26
C TRP A 29 -24.49 0.43 10.27
N GLY A 30 -24.88 -0.03 9.07
CA GLY A 30 -25.88 -1.07 8.87
C GLY A 30 -25.29 -2.48 8.82
N GLU A 31 -26.06 -3.42 8.27
CA GLU A 31 -25.65 -4.80 8.09
C GLU A 31 -24.68 -4.97 6.90
N ILE A 32 -23.92 -6.08 6.92
CA ILE A 32 -23.04 -6.45 5.80
C ILE A 32 -23.87 -7.10 4.70
N GLU A 33 -24.04 -6.38 3.60
CA GLU A 33 -24.69 -6.87 2.39
C GLU A 33 -23.67 -7.59 1.49
N VAL A 34 -24.11 -8.65 0.80
CA VAL A 34 -23.33 -9.37 -0.22
C VAL A 34 -23.91 -9.03 -1.59
N SER A 35 -23.04 -8.71 -2.54
CA SER A 35 -23.43 -8.37 -3.90
C SER A 35 -22.51 -9.01 -4.93
N SER A 36 -23.06 -9.45 -6.05
CA SER A 36 -22.32 -9.85 -7.26
C SER A 36 -22.16 -8.72 -8.30
N GLU A 37 -22.78 -7.56 -8.03
CA GLU A 37 -22.74 -6.41 -8.93
C GLU A 37 -21.41 -5.68 -8.82
N GLU A 38 -20.75 -5.47 -9.97
CA GLU A 38 -19.45 -4.77 -10.06
C GLU A 38 -19.59 -3.24 -10.05
N THR A 39 -20.81 -2.75 -10.18
CA THR A 39 -21.11 -1.31 -10.26
C THR A 39 -21.80 -0.83 -8.99
N LEU A 40 -21.64 0.47 -8.72
CA LEU A 40 -22.32 1.17 -7.65
C LEU A 40 -23.30 2.17 -8.24
N ASN A 41 -24.56 2.12 -7.78
CA ASN A 41 -25.54 3.15 -8.11
C ASN A 41 -25.46 4.25 -7.05
N ILE A 42 -24.78 5.35 -7.36
CA ILE A 42 -24.62 6.50 -6.49
C ILE A 42 -25.14 7.77 -7.18
N HIS A 43 -25.60 8.72 -6.36
CA HIS A 43 -26.12 9.97 -6.87
C HIS A 43 -25.04 10.80 -7.56
N MET A 44 -25.35 11.48 -8.68
CA MET A 44 -24.37 12.30 -9.43
C MET A 44 -23.75 13.43 -8.60
N ALA A 45 -24.42 13.91 -7.55
CA ALA A 45 -23.92 14.92 -6.62
C ALA A 45 -23.26 14.32 -5.37
N ALA A 46 -22.83 13.06 -5.39
CA ALA A 46 -22.12 12.42 -4.29
C ALA A 46 -20.78 13.14 -4.01
N THR A 47 -20.43 13.33 -2.73
CA THR A 47 -19.23 14.08 -2.34
C THR A 47 -17.94 13.42 -2.80
N CYS A 48 -17.91 12.10 -2.94
CA CYS A 48 -16.74 11.39 -3.46
C CYS A 48 -16.44 11.78 -4.93
N LEU A 49 -17.44 12.06 -5.75
CA LEU A 49 -17.28 12.42 -7.16
C LEU A 49 -16.77 13.84 -7.36
N HIS A 50 -17.13 14.78 -6.48
CA HIS A 50 -16.84 16.20 -6.64
C HIS A 50 -15.70 16.69 -5.76
N TYR A 51 -15.58 16.14 -4.54
CA TYR A 51 -14.67 16.65 -3.53
C TYR A 51 -13.65 15.60 -3.06
N GLY A 52 -13.60 14.42 -3.71
CA GLY A 52 -12.68 13.36 -3.35
C GLY A 52 -12.86 12.87 -1.90
N GLN A 53 -14.10 12.97 -1.34
CA GLN A 53 -14.37 12.48 0.00
C GLN A 53 -14.47 10.96 -0.03
N GLU A 54 -13.29 10.32 -0.08
CA GLU A 54 -13.12 8.87 -0.13
C GLU A 54 -11.78 8.48 0.50
N ALA A 55 -11.74 7.31 1.11
CA ALA A 55 -10.55 6.68 1.66
C ALA A 55 -10.53 5.20 1.26
N PHE A 56 -9.34 4.65 1.07
CA PHE A 56 -9.22 3.25 0.69
C PHE A 56 -8.09 2.55 1.43
N GLU A 57 -8.13 1.23 1.42
CA GLU A 57 -7.09 0.39 1.96
C GLU A 57 -6.63 -0.66 0.95
N GLY A 58 -5.51 -1.28 1.25
CA GLY A 58 -4.98 -2.37 0.46
C GLY A 58 -4.26 -3.36 1.35
N LEU A 59 -4.76 -4.61 1.37
CA LEU A 59 -4.16 -5.71 2.09
C LEU A 59 -4.23 -6.98 1.24
N LYS A 60 -3.59 -8.05 1.68
CA LYS A 60 -3.51 -9.30 0.93
C LYS A 60 -3.86 -10.49 1.79
N ALA A 61 -4.54 -11.46 1.19
CA ALA A 61 -4.69 -12.80 1.74
C ALA A 61 -3.76 -13.76 0.98
N TYR A 62 -3.13 -14.64 1.73
CA TYR A 62 -2.14 -15.60 1.24
C TYR A 62 -2.59 -17.02 1.55
N ARG A 63 -2.64 -17.90 0.51
CA ARG A 63 -2.71 -19.33 0.74
C ARG A 63 -1.33 -19.81 1.13
N CYS A 64 -1.25 -20.44 2.29
CA CYS A 64 0.01 -20.85 2.91
C CYS A 64 0.32 -22.32 2.62
N PRO A 65 1.58 -22.78 2.79
CA PRO A 65 1.94 -24.19 2.58
C PRO A 65 1.17 -25.20 3.43
N ASP A 66 0.67 -24.78 4.61
CA ASP A 66 -0.18 -25.60 5.48
C ASP A 66 -1.66 -25.65 5.06
N GLY A 67 -1.98 -25.10 3.87
CA GLY A 67 -3.33 -25.04 3.31
C GLY A 67 -4.19 -23.88 3.80
N LYS A 68 -3.84 -23.28 4.92
CA LYS A 68 -4.60 -22.18 5.53
C LYS A 68 -4.48 -20.89 4.73
N VAL A 69 -5.46 -20.02 4.90
CA VAL A 69 -5.41 -18.66 4.34
C VAL A 69 -5.24 -17.64 5.45
N ARG A 70 -4.17 -16.85 5.33
CA ARG A 70 -3.83 -15.80 6.29
C ARG A 70 -3.94 -14.41 5.69
N VAL A 71 -4.35 -13.45 6.53
CA VAL A 71 -4.29 -12.00 6.24
C VAL A 71 -3.29 -11.37 7.18
N PHE A 72 -2.43 -10.50 6.64
CA PHE A 72 -1.35 -9.86 7.39
C PHE A 72 -1.78 -8.49 7.90
N ARG A 73 -1.66 -8.24 9.22
CA ARG A 73 -1.88 -6.97 9.95
C ARG A 73 -3.19 -6.26 9.55
N MET A 74 -4.27 -7.00 9.52
CA MET A 74 -5.60 -6.49 9.15
C MET A 74 -6.10 -5.42 10.13
N ASP A 75 -5.76 -5.53 11.40
CA ASP A 75 -6.00 -4.56 12.47
C ASP A 75 -5.35 -3.19 12.18
N GLU A 76 -4.11 -3.17 11.71
CA GLU A 76 -3.42 -1.95 11.32
C GLU A 76 -4.06 -1.28 10.08
N ASN A 77 -4.59 -2.07 9.14
CA ASN A 77 -5.36 -1.53 8.03
C ASN A 77 -6.67 -0.89 8.52
N ALA A 78 -7.37 -1.52 9.45
CA ALA A 78 -8.57 -0.93 10.07
C ALA A 78 -8.24 0.39 10.76
N ALA A 79 -7.20 0.43 11.59
CA ALA A 79 -6.76 1.63 12.30
C ALA A 79 -6.34 2.76 11.34
N ARG A 80 -5.66 2.42 10.22
CA ARG A 80 -5.25 3.41 9.23
C ARG A 80 -6.43 3.93 8.41
N LEU A 81 -7.42 3.09 8.07
CA LEU A 81 -8.67 3.55 7.46
C LEU A 81 -9.39 4.54 8.37
N GLN A 82 -9.51 4.23 9.67
CA GLN A 82 -10.09 5.14 10.66
C GLN A 82 -9.34 6.47 10.72
N SER A 83 -8.01 6.45 10.72
CA SER A 83 -7.19 7.66 10.67
C SER A 83 -7.46 8.47 9.40
N SER A 84 -7.56 7.83 8.24
CA SER A 84 -7.90 8.49 6.97
C SER A 84 -9.30 9.10 7.01
N CYS A 85 -10.27 8.39 7.58
CA CYS A 85 -11.64 8.89 7.76
C CYS A 85 -11.67 10.15 8.63
N ARG A 86 -10.97 10.15 9.77
CA ARG A 86 -10.86 11.36 10.62
C ARG A 86 -10.28 12.54 9.86
N GLY A 87 -9.25 12.29 9.02
CA GLY A 87 -8.56 13.33 8.27
C GLY A 87 -9.41 14.06 7.24
N ILE A 88 -10.49 13.43 6.75
CA ILE A 88 -11.40 14.00 5.75
C ILE A 88 -12.88 14.00 6.23
N MET A 89 -13.07 13.98 7.55
CA MET A 89 -14.38 14.09 8.20
C MET A 89 -15.41 13.04 7.72
N MET A 90 -14.98 11.78 7.66
CA MET A 90 -15.85 10.62 7.39
C MET A 90 -16.07 9.80 8.67
N PRO A 91 -17.17 9.04 8.78
CA PRO A 91 -17.37 8.14 9.92
C PRO A 91 -16.33 7.02 9.92
N GLU A 92 -15.81 6.71 11.09
CA GLU A 92 -14.89 5.59 11.28
C GLU A 92 -15.63 4.26 11.14
N LEU A 93 -15.08 3.33 10.37
CA LEU A 93 -15.56 1.95 10.34
C LEU A 93 -14.99 1.22 11.56
N PRO A 94 -15.82 0.65 12.46
CA PRO A 94 -15.32 -0.11 13.61
C PRO A 94 -14.40 -1.25 13.19
N THR A 95 -13.36 -1.52 13.98
CA THR A 95 -12.36 -2.55 13.66
C THR A 95 -13.00 -3.92 13.47
N GLU A 96 -13.92 -4.30 14.34
CA GLU A 96 -14.63 -5.59 14.29
C GLU A 96 -15.48 -5.71 13.01
N LEU A 97 -16.11 -4.61 12.57
CA LEU A 97 -16.90 -4.58 11.34
C LEU A 97 -15.99 -4.66 10.11
N PHE A 98 -14.86 -3.93 10.10
CA PHE A 98 -13.85 -4.03 9.05
C PHE A 98 -13.34 -5.46 8.90
N GLU A 99 -12.94 -6.10 9.99
CA GLU A 99 -12.44 -7.47 10.00
C GLU A 99 -13.50 -8.50 9.56
N ALA A 100 -14.74 -8.31 9.99
CA ALA A 100 -15.86 -9.16 9.57
C ALA A 100 -16.11 -9.05 8.06
N MET A 101 -16.11 -7.83 7.50
CA MET A 101 -16.26 -7.60 6.06
C MET A 101 -15.10 -8.21 5.27
N VAL A 102 -13.85 -8.00 5.70
CA VAL A 102 -12.66 -8.58 5.05
C VAL A 102 -12.71 -10.10 5.08
N THR A 103 -12.99 -10.70 6.22
CA THR A 103 -13.10 -12.16 6.35
C THR A 103 -14.22 -12.73 5.47
N LYS A 104 -15.36 -12.06 5.45
CA LYS A 104 -16.54 -12.50 4.66
C LYS A 104 -16.25 -12.46 3.16
N VAL A 105 -15.65 -11.38 2.65
CA VAL A 105 -15.36 -11.28 1.21
C VAL A 105 -14.32 -12.31 0.74
N ILE A 106 -13.31 -12.61 1.59
CA ILE A 106 -12.31 -13.65 1.28
C ILE A 106 -12.99 -15.03 1.17
N ARG A 107 -13.80 -15.41 2.16
CA ARG A 107 -14.49 -16.71 2.17
C ARG A 107 -15.44 -16.88 0.99
N LEU A 108 -16.18 -15.82 0.63
CA LEU A 108 -17.09 -15.83 -0.51
C LEU A 108 -16.36 -15.98 -1.86
N ASN A 109 -15.07 -15.65 -1.91
CA ASN A 109 -14.25 -15.69 -3.12
C ASN A 109 -13.07 -16.67 -2.99
N GLU A 110 -13.20 -17.71 -2.16
CA GLU A 110 -12.08 -18.64 -1.86
C GLU A 110 -11.43 -19.23 -3.10
N ARG A 111 -12.21 -19.55 -4.14
CA ARG A 111 -11.70 -20.10 -5.40
C ARG A 111 -10.77 -19.17 -6.19
N PHE A 112 -10.76 -17.89 -5.84
CA PHE A 112 -9.87 -16.87 -6.43
C PHE A 112 -8.60 -16.64 -5.62
N ILE A 113 -8.39 -17.37 -4.53
CA ILE A 113 -7.15 -17.28 -3.76
C ILE A 113 -6.09 -18.11 -4.48
N PRO A 114 -5.03 -17.45 -5.00
CA PRO A 114 -3.99 -18.16 -5.74
C PRO A 114 -3.31 -19.24 -4.89
N PRO A 115 -2.90 -20.38 -5.47
CA PRO A 115 -2.12 -21.38 -4.77
C PRO A 115 -0.74 -20.83 -4.37
N TYR A 116 -0.17 -21.35 -3.30
CA TYR A 116 1.11 -20.89 -2.74
C TYR A 116 2.23 -20.87 -3.79
N GLU A 117 2.33 -21.92 -4.59
CA GLU A 117 3.38 -22.14 -5.58
C GLU A 117 3.39 -21.08 -6.70
N SER A 118 2.26 -20.39 -6.89
CA SER A 118 2.15 -19.34 -7.91
C SER A 118 2.89 -18.05 -7.54
N GLY A 119 3.24 -17.85 -6.27
CA GLY A 119 3.77 -16.59 -5.75
C GLY A 119 2.78 -15.42 -5.79
N ALA A 120 1.57 -15.64 -6.32
CA ALA A 120 0.48 -14.67 -6.39
C ALA A 120 -0.27 -14.56 -5.05
N SER A 121 -1.19 -13.62 -4.93
CA SER A 121 -1.98 -13.39 -3.72
C SER A 121 -3.35 -12.84 -4.04
N LEU A 122 -4.31 -12.96 -3.12
CA LEU A 122 -5.59 -12.29 -3.25
C LEU A 122 -5.47 -10.88 -2.67
N TYR A 123 -5.54 -9.87 -3.53
CA TYR A 123 -5.57 -8.47 -3.11
C TYR A 123 -6.97 -8.08 -2.66
N ILE A 124 -7.07 -7.37 -1.55
CA ILE A 124 -8.31 -6.92 -0.94
C ILE A 124 -8.33 -5.41 -0.97
N ARG A 125 -9.39 -4.81 -1.50
CA ARG A 125 -9.58 -3.38 -1.63
C ARG A 125 -10.80 -2.92 -0.82
N PRO A 126 -10.63 -2.50 0.43
CA PRO A 126 -11.62 -1.68 1.13
C PRO A 126 -11.65 -0.26 0.52
N LEU A 127 -12.85 0.22 0.24
CA LEU A 127 -13.13 1.56 -0.26
C LEU A 127 -14.29 2.15 0.53
N LEU A 128 -14.09 3.32 1.13
CA LEU A 128 -15.12 4.04 1.86
C LEU A 128 -15.35 5.39 1.20
N ILE A 129 -16.59 5.67 0.77
CA ILE A 129 -16.96 6.82 -0.05
C ILE A 129 -18.14 7.59 0.55
N GLY A 130 -18.10 8.92 0.43
CA GLY A 130 -19.26 9.78 0.69
C GLY A 130 -20.25 9.74 -0.46
N THR A 131 -21.45 9.25 -0.24
CA THR A 131 -22.50 9.05 -1.26
C THR A 131 -23.62 10.07 -1.18
N GLY A 132 -23.74 10.80 -0.07
CA GLY A 132 -24.78 11.81 0.13
C GLY A 132 -24.74 12.92 -0.93
N ALA A 133 -25.91 13.22 -1.47
CA ALA A 133 -26.07 14.23 -2.53
C ALA A 133 -25.98 15.65 -1.97
N GLN A 134 -25.00 16.44 -2.47
CA GLN A 134 -24.89 17.85 -2.13
C GLN A 134 -24.00 18.63 -3.11
N VAL A 135 -24.18 19.95 -3.15
CA VAL A 135 -23.40 20.86 -4.00
C VAL A 135 -22.35 21.63 -3.19
N GLY A 136 -22.65 22.02 -1.97
CA GLY A 136 -21.71 22.76 -1.11
C GLY A 136 -20.63 21.85 -0.53
N VAL A 137 -19.42 22.38 -0.31
CA VAL A 137 -18.29 21.66 0.31
C VAL A 137 -18.55 21.45 1.80
N LYS A 138 -18.99 20.28 2.17
CA LYS A 138 -19.19 19.81 3.54
C LYS A 138 -19.20 18.28 3.58
N PRO A 139 -19.02 17.65 4.75
CA PRO A 139 -19.11 16.20 4.86
C PRO A 139 -20.45 15.66 4.37
N ALA A 140 -20.45 14.49 3.76
CA ALA A 140 -21.65 13.79 3.40
C ALA A 140 -22.47 13.40 4.63
N ASN A 141 -23.76 13.14 4.44
CA ASN A 141 -24.64 12.59 5.47
C ASN A 141 -24.87 11.08 5.32
N GLU A 142 -24.37 10.50 4.25
CA GLU A 142 -24.47 9.08 3.94
C GLU A 142 -23.14 8.60 3.33
N TYR A 143 -22.72 7.40 3.71
CA TYR A 143 -21.48 6.78 3.23
C TYR A 143 -21.69 5.31 2.91
N LEU A 144 -20.82 4.78 2.05
CA LEU A 144 -20.79 3.38 1.68
C LEU A 144 -19.36 2.85 1.83
N CYS A 145 -19.20 1.80 2.62
CA CYS A 145 -18.00 0.97 2.59
C CYS A 145 -18.22 -0.22 1.66
N VAL A 146 -17.34 -0.39 0.68
CA VAL A 146 -17.32 -1.54 -0.23
C VAL A 146 -15.98 -2.25 -0.08
N ILE A 147 -15.99 -3.57 0.05
CA ILE A 147 -14.78 -4.38 -0.01
C ILE A 147 -14.91 -5.39 -1.15
N PHE A 148 -13.99 -5.35 -2.08
CA PHE A 148 -13.86 -6.33 -3.15
C PHE A 148 -12.46 -6.93 -3.18
N VAL A 149 -12.30 -8.04 -3.90
CA VAL A 149 -11.04 -8.75 -4.02
C VAL A 149 -10.67 -8.94 -5.49
N SER A 150 -9.37 -9.08 -5.75
CA SER A 150 -8.85 -9.43 -7.07
C SER A 150 -7.58 -10.27 -6.90
N PRO A 151 -7.45 -11.43 -7.55
CA PRO A 151 -6.17 -12.14 -7.58
C PRO A 151 -5.14 -11.29 -8.33
N VAL A 152 -3.96 -11.16 -7.76
CA VAL A 152 -2.85 -10.38 -8.33
C VAL A 152 -1.59 -11.23 -8.38
N GLY A 153 -0.84 -11.10 -9.47
CA GLY A 153 0.44 -11.77 -9.65
C GLY A 153 1.54 -11.22 -8.74
N PRO A 154 2.72 -11.84 -8.76
CA PRO A 154 3.90 -11.28 -8.12
C PRO A 154 4.19 -9.91 -8.72
N TYR A 155 4.55 -8.95 -7.86
CA TYR A 155 4.79 -7.56 -8.30
C TYR A 155 5.94 -7.49 -9.33
N PHE A 156 6.98 -8.29 -9.11
CA PHE A 156 8.12 -8.39 -10.02
C PHE A 156 7.98 -9.61 -10.93
N LYS A 157 7.64 -9.40 -12.20
CA LYS A 157 7.58 -10.48 -13.20
C LYS A 157 8.95 -11.11 -13.49
N GLY A 158 10.05 -10.35 -13.31
CA GLY A 158 11.43 -10.80 -13.51
C GLY A 158 12.13 -11.31 -12.24
N GLY A 159 11.40 -11.49 -11.13
CA GLY A 159 11.99 -11.85 -9.83
C GLY A 159 12.35 -10.61 -8.98
N PHE A 160 12.92 -10.86 -7.80
CA PHE A 160 13.32 -9.82 -6.85
C PHE A 160 14.60 -9.12 -7.33
N SER A 161 14.46 -7.96 -7.98
CA SER A 161 15.55 -7.19 -8.60
C SER A 161 15.48 -5.72 -8.22
N ALA A 162 16.62 -5.03 -8.30
CA ALA A 162 16.71 -3.60 -8.04
C ALA A 162 16.38 -2.79 -9.31
N ASN A 163 15.69 -1.68 -9.14
CA ASN A 163 15.13 -0.88 -10.22
C ASN A 163 15.52 0.60 -10.12
N PRO A 164 15.59 1.34 -11.24
CA PRO A 164 15.91 2.77 -11.23
C PRO A 164 14.69 3.64 -10.88
N TYR A 165 14.96 4.73 -10.14
CA TYR A 165 14.00 5.77 -9.75
C TYR A 165 14.49 7.14 -10.18
N ALA A 166 13.58 8.12 -10.36
CA ALA A 166 13.93 9.49 -10.70
C ALA A 166 13.37 10.50 -9.69
N ILE A 167 14.22 11.39 -9.18
CA ILE A 167 13.78 12.53 -8.39
C ILE A 167 12.93 13.43 -9.27
N THR A 168 11.74 13.76 -8.81
CA THR A 168 10.91 14.81 -9.38
C THR A 168 11.00 16.08 -8.54
N ARG A 169 11.42 17.19 -9.17
CA ARG A 169 11.42 18.51 -8.54
C ARG A 169 10.24 19.37 -8.95
N LYS A 170 9.57 18.95 -10.03
CA LYS A 170 8.43 19.62 -10.63
C LYS A 170 7.13 19.40 -9.87
N TYR A 171 6.99 18.25 -9.20
CA TYR A 171 5.78 17.84 -8.52
C TYR A 171 6.01 17.61 -7.02
N ASP A 172 4.98 17.90 -6.23
CA ASP A 172 4.90 17.53 -4.83
C ASP A 172 4.02 16.31 -4.66
N ARG A 173 4.39 15.42 -3.73
CA ARG A 173 3.53 14.31 -3.36
C ARG A 173 2.31 14.78 -2.57
N ALA A 174 2.52 15.63 -1.58
CA ALA A 174 1.49 16.21 -0.74
C ALA A 174 2.01 17.46 -0.01
N ALA A 175 1.11 18.36 0.34
CA ALA A 175 1.44 19.49 1.21
C ALA A 175 1.82 19.00 2.62
N PRO A 176 2.74 19.68 3.34
CA PRO A 176 3.22 19.27 4.67
C PRO A 176 2.14 19.11 5.74
N LEU A 177 1.07 19.92 5.66
CA LEU A 177 -0.10 19.88 6.54
C LEU A 177 -1.39 19.52 5.78
N GLY A 178 -1.25 18.84 4.64
CA GLY A 178 -2.34 18.36 3.82
C GLY A 178 -2.77 16.94 4.16
N THR A 179 -3.12 16.18 3.13
CA THR A 179 -3.65 14.82 3.26
C THR A 179 -2.60 13.71 3.11
N GLY A 180 -1.30 14.04 3.09
CA GLY A 180 -0.23 13.08 2.81
C GLY A 180 -0.19 11.85 3.74
N THR A 181 -0.53 12.02 5.01
CA THR A 181 -0.58 10.95 6.01
C THR A 181 -1.85 10.09 5.94
N TYR A 182 -2.82 10.47 5.12
CA TYR A 182 -4.08 9.76 4.94
C TYR A 182 -4.11 9.01 3.61
N LYS A 183 -4.75 7.84 3.59
CA LYS A 183 -4.85 7.02 2.39
C LYS A 183 -6.11 7.39 1.59
N VAL A 184 -6.04 8.50 0.89
CA VAL A 184 -7.14 9.14 0.13
C VAL A 184 -6.78 9.28 -1.35
N GLY A 185 -7.73 9.11 -2.25
CA GLY A 185 -7.49 9.07 -3.70
C GLY A 185 -6.92 10.35 -4.28
N GLY A 186 -7.21 11.51 -3.67
CA GLY A 186 -6.65 12.78 -4.11
C GLY A 186 -5.10 12.80 -4.13
N ASN A 187 -4.45 12.13 -3.17
CA ASN A 187 -2.98 12.02 -3.16
C ASN A 187 -2.46 11.21 -4.37
N TYR A 188 -3.22 10.21 -4.81
CA TYR A 188 -2.84 9.34 -5.93
C TYR A 188 -3.16 9.98 -7.27
N ALA A 189 -4.28 10.67 -7.39
CA ALA A 189 -4.59 11.46 -8.59
C ALA A 189 -3.54 12.54 -8.84
N ALA A 190 -3.07 13.21 -7.80
CA ALA A 190 -2.00 14.22 -7.89
C ALA A 190 -0.66 13.65 -8.36
N SER A 191 -0.38 12.36 -8.13
CA SER A 191 0.89 11.73 -8.53
C SER A 191 0.93 11.26 -9.99
N LEU A 192 -0.21 11.22 -10.71
CA LEU A 192 -0.29 10.62 -12.04
C LEU A 192 0.65 11.27 -13.07
N CYS A 193 0.81 12.60 -13.03
CA CYS A 193 1.71 13.28 -13.96
C CYS A 193 3.18 12.93 -13.70
N ALA A 194 3.61 12.95 -12.44
CA ALA A 194 4.98 12.59 -12.05
C ALA A 194 5.29 11.14 -12.42
N SER A 195 4.37 10.22 -12.11
CA SER A 195 4.49 8.80 -12.43
C SER A 195 4.58 8.56 -13.95
N HIS A 196 3.73 9.25 -14.73
CA HIS A 196 3.77 9.16 -16.19
C HIS A 196 5.11 9.62 -16.76
N GLU A 197 5.61 10.78 -16.31
CA GLU A 197 6.90 11.32 -16.76
C GLU A 197 8.07 10.37 -16.40
N ALA A 198 8.08 9.82 -15.18
CA ALA A 198 9.11 8.87 -14.75
C ALA A 198 9.10 7.59 -15.61
N HIS A 199 7.92 6.99 -15.80
CA HIS A 199 7.80 5.79 -16.64
C HIS A 199 8.16 6.05 -18.12
N ALA A 200 7.76 7.18 -18.67
CA ALA A 200 8.12 7.57 -20.06
C ALA A 200 9.63 7.75 -20.23
N ALA A 201 10.35 8.12 -19.16
CA ALA A 201 11.80 8.22 -19.14
C ALA A 201 12.53 6.90 -18.77
N GLY A 202 11.78 5.79 -18.59
CA GLY A 202 12.34 4.45 -18.32
C GLY A 202 12.61 4.14 -16.85
N TYR A 203 12.10 4.94 -15.91
CA TYR A 203 12.19 4.68 -14.49
C TYR A 203 11.01 3.85 -13.99
N SER A 204 11.22 3.11 -12.90
CA SER A 204 10.18 2.31 -12.26
C SER A 204 9.18 3.14 -11.47
N ALA A 205 9.62 4.27 -10.93
CA ALA A 205 8.75 5.26 -10.28
C ALA A 205 9.49 6.61 -10.09
N GLU A 206 8.70 7.61 -9.77
CA GLU A 206 9.17 8.91 -9.28
C GLU A 206 9.62 8.84 -7.82
N PHE A 207 10.55 9.71 -7.46
CA PHE A 207 11.09 9.85 -6.11
C PHE A 207 10.81 11.28 -5.62
N TYR A 208 10.08 11.40 -4.52
CA TYR A 208 9.64 12.69 -4.00
C TYR A 208 10.56 13.23 -2.91
N LEU A 209 10.82 14.50 -2.98
CA LEU A 209 11.38 15.30 -1.90
C LEU A 209 10.26 16.10 -1.22
N ASP A 210 10.52 16.59 0.00
CA ASP A 210 9.58 17.40 0.75
C ASP A 210 9.11 18.63 -0.05
N ALA A 211 7.84 18.98 0.09
CA ALA A 211 7.21 20.06 -0.68
C ALA A 211 7.69 21.47 -0.29
N ARG A 212 8.28 21.64 0.91
CA ARG A 212 8.69 22.95 1.42
C ARG A 212 10.05 23.40 0.91
N GLU A 213 11.05 22.52 1.04
CA GLU A 213 12.44 22.87 0.80
C GLU A 213 13.07 22.10 -0.35
N LYS A 214 12.43 21.05 -0.84
CA LYS A 214 12.97 20.09 -1.84
C LYS A 214 14.33 19.55 -1.42
N LYS A 215 14.49 19.29 -0.13
CA LYS A 215 15.75 18.90 0.51
C LYS A 215 15.67 17.53 1.18
N PHE A 216 14.54 17.20 1.78
CA PHE A 216 14.38 15.97 2.53
C PHE A 216 13.58 14.92 1.74
N ILE A 217 13.94 13.67 1.91
CA ILE A 217 13.26 12.54 1.26
C ILE A 217 11.88 12.36 1.86
N ASP A 218 10.86 12.24 1.00
CA ASP A 218 9.49 11.88 1.39
C ASP A 218 9.16 10.42 0.99
N GLU A 219 8.72 10.16 -0.22
CA GLU A 219 8.28 8.83 -0.65
C GLU A 219 8.75 8.47 -2.07
N CYS A 220 8.64 7.19 -2.41
CA CYS A 220 8.95 6.63 -3.73
C CYS A 220 7.65 6.24 -4.40
N GLY A 221 7.09 7.06 -5.29
CA GLY A 221 5.78 6.81 -5.87
C GLY A 221 4.71 6.61 -4.79
N ALA A 222 4.15 5.42 -4.72
CA ALA A 222 3.14 5.02 -3.73
C ALA A 222 3.72 4.16 -2.58
N ALA A 223 5.03 4.22 -2.33
CA ALA A 223 5.75 3.40 -1.36
C ALA A 223 6.67 4.24 -0.46
N ASN A 224 6.88 3.80 0.79
CA ASN A 224 7.83 4.46 1.68
C ASN A 224 9.26 4.13 1.29
N PHE A 225 10.17 5.08 1.48
CA PHE A 225 11.62 4.91 1.32
C PHE A 225 12.27 4.33 2.57
N PHE A 226 13.31 3.53 2.40
CA PHE A 226 14.31 3.22 3.41
C PHE A 226 15.70 3.13 2.78
N GLY A 227 16.74 3.43 3.59
CA GLY A 227 18.14 3.20 3.26
C GLY A 227 18.82 2.37 4.33
N ILE A 228 19.88 1.66 3.96
CA ILE A 228 20.72 0.88 4.87
C ILE A 228 22.12 1.50 4.89
N LYS A 229 22.65 1.72 6.09
CA LYS A 229 23.98 2.24 6.32
C LYS A 229 24.54 1.74 7.65
N ASN A 230 25.76 1.17 7.66
CA ASN A 230 26.42 0.71 8.89
C ASN A 230 25.49 -0.15 9.77
N ASN A 231 24.86 -1.17 9.19
CA ASN A 231 23.90 -2.06 9.87
C ASN A 231 22.72 -1.30 10.53
N THR A 232 22.31 -0.17 9.95
CA THR A 232 21.20 0.65 10.43
C THR A 232 20.13 0.76 9.33
N TYR A 233 18.88 0.46 9.68
CA TYR A 233 17.70 0.71 8.85
C TYR A 233 17.23 2.13 9.09
N ILE A 234 17.26 2.97 8.06
CA ILE A 234 16.95 4.41 8.16
C ILE A 234 15.77 4.72 7.26
N THR A 235 14.71 5.32 7.80
CA THR A 235 13.50 5.67 7.03
C THR A 235 13.04 7.10 7.35
N PRO A 236 12.49 7.83 6.37
CA PRO A 236 12.08 9.21 6.57
C PRO A 236 10.98 9.38 7.62
N ALA A 237 11.05 10.49 8.35
CA ALA A 237 9.97 10.99 9.20
C ALA A 237 9.52 12.37 8.71
N SER A 238 8.28 12.48 8.28
CA SER A 238 7.67 13.72 7.78
C SER A 238 6.16 13.70 8.05
N SER A 239 5.55 14.88 8.12
CA SER A 239 4.10 15.04 8.28
C SER A 239 3.31 14.77 6.99
N SER A 240 3.99 14.58 5.86
CA SER A 240 3.39 14.29 4.54
C SER A 240 3.47 12.81 4.14
N ILE A 241 4.22 11.99 4.87
CA ILE A 241 4.41 10.56 4.53
C ILE A 241 3.27 9.71 5.07
N LEU A 242 2.75 8.80 4.20
CA LEU A 242 1.76 7.82 4.63
C LEU A 242 2.39 6.80 5.60
N PRO A 243 1.80 6.55 6.80
CA PRO A 243 2.27 5.51 7.72
C PRO A 243 2.09 4.12 7.10
N SER A 244 3.12 3.59 6.46
CA SER A 244 3.10 2.29 5.81
C SER A 244 3.11 1.16 6.83
N ILE A 245 2.17 0.23 6.71
CA ILE A 245 2.10 -0.98 7.55
C ILE A 245 3.30 -1.88 7.25
N THR A 246 3.71 -1.97 5.99
CA THR A 246 4.92 -2.72 5.61
C THR A 246 6.16 -2.11 6.23
N ASN A 247 6.32 -0.77 6.19
CA ASN A 247 7.48 -0.11 6.80
C ASN A 247 7.52 -0.32 8.33
N LYS A 248 6.37 -0.19 9.03
CA LYS A 248 6.26 -0.52 10.45
C LYS A 248 6.73 -1.96 10.75
N SER A 249 6.37 -2.90 9.89
CA SER A 249 6.78 -4.30 10.05
C SER A 249 8.26 -4.51 9.77
N LEU A 250 8.81 -3.85 8.75
CA LEU A 250 10.25 -3.91 8.43
C LEU A 250 11.12 -3.28 9.52
N ILE A 251 10.67 -2.19 10.14
CA ILE A 251 11.30 -1.58 11.31
C ILE A 251 11.42 -2.60 12.44
N GLN A 252 10.32 -3.25 12.81
CA GLN A 252 10.33 -4.26 13.87
C GLN A 252 11.22 -5.46 13.51
N LEU A 253 11.13 -5.96 12.28
CA LEU A 253 11.98 -7.07 11.83
C LEU A 253 13.47 -6.68 11.79
N ALA A 254 13.79 -5.44 11.45
CA ALA A 254 15.16 -4.95 11.49
C ALA A 254 15.72 -4.98 12.94
N GLU A 255 14.93 -4.52 13.91
CA GLU A 255 15.28 -4.61 15.34
C GLU A 255 15.44 -6.05 15.81
N ASP A 256 14.51 -6.94 15.45
CA ASP A 256 14.56 -8.38 15.79
C ASP A 256 15.81 -9.07 15.21
N LEU A 257 16.30 -8.60 14.08
CA LEU A 257 17.51 -9.09 13.39
C LEU A 257 18.80 -8.38 13.84
N GLY A 258 18.71 -7.50 14.84
CA GLY A 258 19.87 -6.83 15.43
C GLY A 258 20.39 -5.63 14.65
N LEU A 259 19.62 -5.08 13.70
CA LEU A 259 19.93 -3.80 13.09
C LEU A 259 19.54 -2.66 14.04
N LYS A 260 20.27 -1.55 13.97
CA LYS A 260 19.76 -0.29 14.51
C LYS A 260 18.65 0.25 13.62
N VAL A 261 17.74 1.05 14.18
CA VAL A 261 16.67 1.70 13.44
C VAL A 261 16.70 3.21 13.72
N GLU A 262 16.62 3.99 12.66
CA GLU A 262 16.48 5.45 12.75
C GLU A 262 15.26 5.90 11.93
N ARG A 263 14.39 6.66 12.54
CA ARG A 263 13.27 7.33 11.87
C ARG A 263 13.42 8.84 12.07
N ARG A 264 13.88 9.51 11.04
CA ARG A 264 14.22 10.95 11.07
C ARG A 264 14.13 11.58 9.68
N PRO A 265 14.17 12.93 9.56
CA PRO A 265 14.39 13.55 8.26
C PRO A 265 15.71 13.06 7.66
N ILE A 266 15.70 12.78 6.36
CA ILE A 266 16.87 12.33 5.59
C ILE A 266 17.10 13.36 4.48
N ALA A 267 18.25 14.04 4.48
CA ALA A 267 18.58 14.98 3.41
C ALA A 267 18.90 14.22 2.10
N GLU A 268 18.60 14.83 0.96
CA GLU A 268 18.89 14.25 -0.37
C GLU A 268 20.37 13.85 -0.50
N GLU A 269 21.29 14.68 -0.01
CA GLU A 269 22.74 14.44 -0.09
C GLU A 269 23.15 13.17 0.67
N GLU A 270 22.38 12.76 1.67
CA GLU A 270 22.64 11.55 2.44
C GLU A 270 22.49 10.27 1.61
N LEU A 271 21.79 10.32 0.46
CA LEU A 271 21.69 9.21 -0.49
C LEU A 271 23.07 8.67 -0.91
N GLU A 272 24.10 9.51 -0.98
CA GLU A 272 25.49 9.10 -1.30
C GLU A 272 26.09 8.14 -0.27
N THR A 273 25.53 8.08 0.91
CA THR A 273 26.11 7.35 2.04
C THR A 273 25.45 6.00 2.30
N PHE A 274 24.34 5.70 1.62
CA PHE A 274 23.64 4.43 1.79
C PHE A 274 24.30 3.31 1.00
N GLU A 275 24.42 2.16 1.64
CA GLU A 275 24.93 0.90 1.06
C GLU A 275 23.84 0.17 0.26
N GLU A 276 22.59 0.29 0.74
CA GLU A 276 21.39 -0.23 0.07
C GLU A 276 20.26 0.79 0.19
N ALA A 277 19.36 0.80 -0.79
CA ALA A 277 18.13 1.58 -0.75
C ALA A 277 16.95 0.76 -1.24
N GLY A 278 15.76 1.05 -0.71
CA GLY A 278 14.55 0.37 -1.11
C GLY A 278 13.29 1.19 -0.86
N ALA A 279 12.26 0.84 -1.63
CA ALA A 279 10.89 1.27 -1.40
C ALA A 279 10.08 0.12 -0.81
N CYS A 280 9.11 0.38 0.08
CA CYS A 280 8.33 -0.67 0.70
C CYS A 280 6.84 -0.35 0.78
N GLY A 281 6.00 -1.38 0.55
CA GLY A 281 4.56 -1.27 0.58
C GLY A 281 3.86 -2.61 0.33
N THR A 282 2.54 -2.65 0.51
CA THR A 282 1.75 -3.89 0.40
C THR A 282 1.86 -4.58 -0.96
N ALA A 283 2.02 -3.82 -2.05
CA ALA A 283 2.05 -4.39 -3.40
C ALA A 283 3.29 -5.26 -3.63
N ALA A 284 4.48 -4.72 -3.35
CA ALA A 284 5.77 -5.34 -3.64
C ALA A 284 6.47 -5.95 -2.41
N VAL A 285 6.03 -5.59 -1.19
CA VAL A 285 6.73 -5.81 0.07
C VAL A 285 7.98 -4.93 0.15
N ILE A 286 9.04 -5.27 -0.56
CA ILE A 286 10.21 -4.42 -0.82
C ILE A 286 10.44 -4.34 -2.32
N SER A 287 10.69 -3.15 -2.82
CA SER A 287 11.25 -2.86 -4.15
C SER A 287 12.67 -2.34 -3.95
N PRO A 288 13.70 -3.15 -4.15
CA PRO A 288 15.07 -2.66 -4.06
C PRO A 288 15.33 -1.58 -5.12
N ILE A 289 16.10 -0.57 -4.74
CA ILE A 289 16.45 0.54 -5.62
C ILE A 289 17.86 0.34 -6.15
N GLN A 290 18.01 0.31 -7.48
CA GLN A 290 19.29 0.22 -8.16
C GLN A 290 20.04 1.55 -8.08
N ARG A 291 19.35 2.61 -8.49
CA ARG A 291 19.84 3.99 -8.45
C ARG A 291 18.67 4.97 -8.35
N ILE A 292 18.97 6.15 -7.89
CA ILE A 292 18.09 7.31 -7.91
C ILE A 292 18.77 8.40 -8.71
N ASP A 293 18.19 8.77 -9.83
CA ASP A 293 18.70 9.82 -10.70
C ASP A 293 18.01 11.15 -10.40
N ASP A 294 18.74 12.24 -10.39
CA ASP A 294 18.23 13.60 -10.43
C ASP A 294 18.49 14.19 -11.82
N PRO A 295 17.54 14.13 -12.74
CA PRO A 295 17.71 14.63 -14.10
C PRO A 295 17.98 16.15 -14.16
N GLU A 296 17.45 16.93 -13.21
CA GLU A 296 17.64 18.40 -13.19
C GLU A 296 19.04 18.79 -12.75
N LYS A 297 19.65 18.04 -11.82
CA LYS A 297 21.02 18.27 -11.37
C LYS A 297 22.07 17.46 -12.15
N GLY A 298 21.63 16.53 -13.02
CA GLY A 298 22.54 15.60 -13.71
C GLY A 298 23.32 14.69 -12.75
N LYS A 299 22.69 14.30 -11.62
CA LYS A 299 23.30 13.51 -10.56
C LYS A 299 22.65 12.14 -10.46
N SER A 300 23.44 11.11 -10.12
CA SER A 300 22.96 9.75 -9.91
C SER A 300 23.51 9.19 -8.61
N TYR A 301 22.66 8.60 -7.79
CA TYR A 301 23.01 7.89 -6.57
C TYR A 301 22.83 6.38 -6.82
N VAL A 302 23.92 5.64 -6.86
CA VAL A 302 23.93 4.22 -7.25
C VAL A 302 24.12 3.33 -6.02
N PHE A 303 23.21 2.35 -5.83
CA PHE A 303 23.21 1.38 -4.72
C PHE A 303 23.49 -0.05 -5.18
N SER A 304 23.31 -0.33 -6.47
CA SER A 304 23.58 -1.65 -7.08
C SER A 304 24.02 -1.47 -8.53
N GLU A 305 25.23 -1.87 -8.85
CA GLU A 305 25.74 -1.78 -10.24
C GLU A 305 25.18 -2.88 -11.14
N ASP A 306 24.95 -4.08 -10.60
CA ASP A 306 24.51 -5.26 -11.34
C ASP A 306 22.98 -5.49 -11.28
N GLY A 307 22.23 -4.59 -10.64
CA GLY A 307 20.77 -4.69 -10.49
C GLY A 307 20.31 -5.74 -9.49
N LYS A 308 21.21 -6.31 -8.68
CA LYS A 308 20.83 -7.25 -7.63
C LYS A 308 20.40 -6.51 -6.37
N PRO A 309 19.44 -7.06 -5.61
CA PRO A 309 19.07 -6.54 -4.30
C PRO A 309 20.24 -6.65 -3.32
N GLY A 310 20.32 -5.70 -2.38
CA GLY A 310 21.27 -5.79 -1.29
C GLY A 310 20.96 -6.94 -0.31
N ALA A 311 21.97 -7.34 0.45
CA ALA A 311 21.88 -8.48 1.35
C ALA A 311 20.85 -8.25 2.49
N ILE A 312 20.83 -7.04 3.08
CA ILE A 312 19.90 -6.72 4.16
C ILE A 312 18.47 -6.59 3.62
N SER A 313 18.28 -5.94 2.47
CA SER A 313 16.98 -5.88 1.80
C SER A 313 16.42 -7.27 1.49
N THR A 314 17.28 -8.18 1.04
CA THR A 314 16.92 -9.58 0.75
C THR A 314 16.54 -10.33 2.03
N MET A 315 17.31 -10.17 3.10
CA MET A 315 17.03 -10.79 4.40
C MET A 315 15.68 -10.31 4.97
N LEU A 316 15.43 -9.02 4.98
CA LEU A 316 14.17 -8.43 5.44
C LEU A 316 12.97 -8.87 4.58
N TYR A 317 13.14 -8.91 3.25
CA TYR A 317 12.12 -9.39 2.33
C TYR A 317 11.75 -10.84 2.63
N ASN A 318 12.74 -11.73 2.72
CA ASN A 318 12.50 -13.15 2.97
C ASN A 318 11.85 -13.39 4.34
N LYS A 319 12.31 -12.66 5.37
CA LYS A 319 11.74 -12.77 6.73
C LYS A 319 10.28 -12.35 6.75
N LEU A 320 9.95 -11.18 6.17
CA LEU A 320 8.57 -10.70 6.12
C LEU A 320 7.66 -11.63 5.30
N ARG A 321 8.13 -12.10 4.14
CA ARG A 321 7.38 -13.08 3.33
C ARG A 321 7.19 -14.40 4.06
N GLY A 322 8.21 -14.86 4.78
CA GLY A 322 8.10 -16.06 5.62
C GLY A 322 7.00 -15.96 6.68
N VAL A 323 6.90 -14.81 7.36
CA VAL A 323 5.81 -14.54 8.32
C VAL A 323 4.45 -14.49 7.62
N GLN A 324 4.35 -13.77 6.49
CA GLN A 324 3.09 -13.64 5.73
C GLN A 324 2.54 -14.99 5.25
N TYR A 325 3.40 -15.93 4.90
CA TYR A 325 3.03 -17.29 4.47
C TYR A 325 2.99 -18.32 5.60
N GLY A 326 3.27 -17.90 6.84
CA GLY A 326 3.29 -18.83 7.99
C GLY A 326 4.43 -19.86 7.94
N ILE A 327 5.49 -19.59 7.17
CA ILE A 327 6.72 -20.38 7.08
C ILE A 327 7.63 -20.03 8.27
N GLU A 328 7.74 -18.75 8.59
CA GLU A 328 8.42 -18.22 9.74
C GLU A 328 7.46 -18.03 10.92
N PRO A 329 7.90 -18.20 12.16
CA PRO A 329 7.08 -17.95 13.34
C PRO A 329 6.57 -16.50 13.37
N ASP A 330 5.28 -16.34 13.61
CA ASP A 330 4.65 -15.02 13.81
C ASP A 330 4.73 -14.63 15.30
N VAL A 331 5.90 -14.21 15.74
CA VAL A 331 6.16 -13.84 17.15
C VAL A 331 5.43 -12.58 17.60
N HIS A 332 4.96 -11.77 16.65
CA HIS A 332 4.27 -10.51 16.91
C HIS A 332 2.74 -10.60 16.76
N GLY A 333 2.20 -11.75 16.33
CA GLY A 333 0.77 -11.93 16.13
C GLY A 333 0.21 -11.10 14.95
N TRP A 334 0.99 -10.92 13.89
CA TRP A 334 0.62 -10.11 12.74
C TRP A 334 -0.32 -10.79 11.75
N THR A 335 -0.44 -12.10 11.81
CA THR A 335 -1.25 -12.86 10.87
C THR A 335 -2.52 -13.40 11.51
N LYS A 336 -3.63 -13.32 10.77
CA LYS A 336 -4.91 -13.88 11.17
C LYS A 336 -5.34 -14.94 10.18
N VAL A 337 -5.61 -16.16 10.65
CA VAL A 337 -6.21 -17.24 9.83
C VAL A 337 -7.66 -16.89 9.56
N VAL A 338 -8.05 -16.86 8.30
CA VAL A 338 -9.43 -16.55 7.86
C VAL A 338 -10.13 -17.75 7.20
N ILE A 339 -9.34 -18.74 6.71
CA ILE A 339 -9.79 -20.05 6.25
C ILE A 339 -8.79 -21.07 6.80
N GLU A 340 -9.34 -22.14 7.43
CA GLU A 340 -8.56 -23.25 8.00
C GLU A 340 -8.08 -24.24 6.92
#